data_60ec25bfd767b2685581cd7d36ccaa21
#
_entry.id   60ec25bfd767b2685581cd7d36ccaa21
#
_cell.length_a   1.000
_cell.length_b   1.000
_cell.length_c   1.000
_cell.angle_alpha   90.00
_cell.angle_beta   90.00
_cell.angle_gamma   90.00
#
_symmetry.space_group_name_H-M   'P 1'
#
loop_
_entity.id
_entity.type
_entity.pdbx_description
1 polymer ?
#
loop_
_entity_poly.entity_id
_entity_poly.type
_entity_poly.pdbx_seq_one_letter_code
_entity_poly.pdbx_strand_id
1 'polypeptide(L)'
;MTTNYSANEITVLKDLEPVQLRPGMYTDTTRPNHLAQEVIDNSVDEALAGFATKIEVILHKDQSIEVTDNGRGIPGDKHPKTGLSTLETVLTVLHAGGKFGGGGYKVSSGLHGVG
;
A
#
# COMPACT_ATOMS: atom_id res chain seq x y z
N MET A 1 0.37 -14.93 -42.76
CA MET A 1 1.29 -14.25 -41.86
C MET A 1 1.40 -15.09 -40.59
N THR A 2 2.58 -15.54 -40.30
CA THR A 2 2.84 -16.26 -39.06
C THR A 2 3.19 -15.27 -37.98
N THR A 3 2.46 -15.30 -36.91
CA THR A 3 2.81 -14.57 -35.71
C THR A 3 3.70 -15.47 -34.83
N ASN A 4 4.88 -14.99 -34.48
CA ASN A 4 5.76 -15.70 -33.56
C ASN A 4 5.33 -15.50 -32.11
N TYR A 5 4.03 -15.62 -31.89
CA TYR A 5 3.49 -15.50 -30.54
C TYR A 5 3.76 -16.77 -29.77
N SER A 6 4.69 -16.68 -28.84
CA SER A 6 5.13 -17.82 -28.03
C SER A 6 5.28 -17.39 -26.56
N ALA A 7 5.66 -18.31 -25.73
CA ALA A 7 5.91 -18.02 -24.31
C ALA A 7 6.92 -16.88 -24.09
N ASN A 8 7.86 -16.70 -25.00
CA ASN A 8 8.86 -15.63 -24.92
C ASN A 8 8.25 -14.23 -25.10
N GLU A 9 7.09 -14.14 -25.73
CA GLU A 9 6.37 -12.87 -25.92
C GLU A 9 5.55 -12.47 -24.70
N ILE A 10 5.39 -13.36 -23.74
CA ILE A 10 4.65 -13.12 -22.51
C ILE A 10 5.61 -12.56 -21.46
N THR A 11 5.35 -11.33 -21.04
CA THR A 11 6.14 -10.67 -19.99
C THR A 11 5.56 -10.98 -18.63
N VAL A 12 6.41 -11.44 -17.71
CA VAL A 12 6.05 -11.65 -16.31
C VAL A 12 6.69 -10.56 -15.47
N LEU A 13 5.87 -9.79 -14.78
CA LEU A 13 6.32 -8.72 -13.90
C LEU A 13 6.37 -9.21 -12.46
N LYS A 14 7.44 -8.84 -11.74
CA LYS A 14 7.69 -9.25 -10.35
C LYS A 14 7.67 -8.06 -9.42
N ASP A 15 7.35 -8.32 -8.16
CA ASP A 15 7.42 -7.36 -7.06
C ASP A 15 6.62 -6.08 -7.36
N LEU A 16 7.26 -4.93 -7.40
CA LEU A 16 6.63 -3.65 -7.68
C LEU A 16 6.69 -3.23 -9.15
N GLU A 17 7.26 -4.04 -10.03
CA GLU A 17 7.33 -3.72 -11.45
C GLU A 17 5.96 -3.42 -12.08
N PRO A 18 4.86 -4.15 -11.75
CA PRO A 18 3.54 -3.83 -12.28
C PRO A 18 3.10 -2.41 -11.93
N VAL A 19 3.38 -1.96 -10.70
CA VAL A 19 3.02 -0.61 -10.24
C VAL A 19 3.83 0.44 -10.99
N GLN A 20 5.13 0.20 -11.17
CA GLN A 20 6.03 1.12 -11.87
C GLN A 20 5.68 1.25 -13.34
N LEU A 21 5.31 0.14 -13.98
CA LEU A 21 5.00 0.12 -15.41
C LEU A 21 3.62 0.69 -15.70
N ARG A 22 2.62 0.38 -14.87
CA ARG A 22 1.24 0.80 -15.08
C ARG A 22 0.60 1.32 -13.79
N PRO A 23 1.06 2.46 -13.29
CA PRO A 23 0.56 3.00 -12.02
C PRO A 23 -0.94 3.30 -12.06
N GLY A 24 -1.49 3.64 -13.22
CA GLY A 24 -2.91 3.92 -13.37
C GLY A 24 -3.84 2.74 -13.09
N MET A 25 -3.31 1.51 -13.04
CA MET A 25 -4.08 0.33 -12.65
C MET A 25 -4.27 0.23 -11.14
N TYR A 26 -3.51 0.99 -10.35
CA TYR A 26 -3.48 0.90 -8.90
C TYR A 26 -3.94 2.18 -8.21
N THR A 27 -3.74 3.31 -8.86
CA THR A 27 -4.12 4.61 -8.33
C THR A 27 -4.58 5.52 -9.46
N ASP A 28 -5.26 6.61 -9.10
CA ASP A 28 -5.71 7.60 -10.08
C ASP A 28 -4.56 8.56 -10.41
N THR A 29 -3.89 8.32 -11.54
CA THR A 29 -2.76 9.14 -11.98
C THR A 29 -3.17 10.53 -12.46
N THR A 30 -4.46 10.77 -12.69
CA THR A 30 -4.98 12.10 -13.02
C THR A 30 -5.16 12.98 -11.78
N ARG A 31 -5.15 12.36 -10.60
CA ARG A 31 -5.28 13.03 -9.31
C ARG A 31 -4.18 12.55 -8.36
N PRO A 32 -2.98 13.13 -8.44
CA PRO A 32 -1.87 12.68 -7.61
C PRO A 32 -2.14 12.75 -6.10
N ASN A 33 -3.07 13.61 -5.67
CA ASN A 33 -3.50 13.69 -4.28
C ASN A 33 -4.17 12.40 -3.79
N HIS A 34 -4.56 11.51 -4.69
CA HIS A 34 -5.12 10.21 -4.33
C HIS A 34 -4.13 9.38 -3.50
N LEU A 35 -2.84 9.50 -3.75
CA LEU A 35 -1.82 8.83 -2.94
C LEU A 35 -1.82 9.33 -1.49
N ALA A 36 -2.02 10.63 -1.30
CA ALA A 36 -2.15 11.19 0.04
C ALA A 36 -3.39 10.64 0.75
N GLN A 37 -4.49 10.49 0.03
CA GLN A 37 -5.71 9.91 0.58
C GLN A 37 -5.49 8.47 1.05
N GLU A 38 -4.77 7.65 0.28
CA GLU A 38 -4.42 6.28 0.68
C GLU A 38 -3.64 6.25 1.99
N VAL A 39 -2.70 7.16 2.17
CA VAL A 39 -1.91 7.24 3.40
C VAL A 39 -2.79 7.68 4.59
N ILE A 40 -3.67 8.65 4.37
CA ILE A 40 -4.62 9.10 5.39
C ILE A 40 -5.57 7.96 5.78
N ASP A 41 -6.06 7.20 4.80
CA ASP A 41 -6.95 6.06 5.04
C ASP A 41 -6.28 5.00 5.92
N ASN A 42 -4.99 4.78 5.78
CA ASN A 42 -4.25 3.86 6.66
C ASN A 42 -4.33 4.31 8.13
N SER A 43 -4.17 5.60 8.38
CA SER A 43 -4.28 6.17 9.74
C SER A 43 -5.72 6.15 10.24
N VAL A 44 -6.70 6.41 9.37
CA VAL A 44 -8.12 6.34 9.71
C VAL A 44 -8.52 4.91 10.10
N ASP A 45 -8.02 3.91 9.38
CA ASP A 45 -8.28 2.51 9.72
C ASP A 45 -7.74 2.15 11.10
N GLU A 46 -6.58 2.69 11.46
CA GLU A 46 -6.01 2.51 12.79
C GLU A 46 -6.90 3.14 13.88
N ALA A 47 -7.51 4.27 13.57
CA ALA A 47 -8.46 4.93 14.47
C ALA A 47 -9.77 4.15 14.57
N LEU A 48 -10.31 3.65 13.45
CA LEU A 48 -11.54 2.85 13.42
C LEU A 48 -11.37 1.53 14.20
N ALA A 49 -10.17 0.97 14.19
CA ALA A 49 -9.86 -0.22 14.97
C ALA A 49 -9.67 0.05 16.48
N GLY A 50 -9.68 1.32 16.89
CA GLY A 50 -9.56 1.73 18.30
C GLY A 50 -8.12 1.92 18.78
N PHE A 51 -7.14 1.85 17.90
CA PHE A 51 -5.72 1.93 18.28
C PHE A 51 -5.11 3.34 18.15
N ALA A 52 -5.68 4.19 17.29
CA ALA A 52 -5.25 5.57 17.17
C ALA A 52 -6.33 6.51 17.69
N THR A 53 -5.92 7.53 18.40
CA THR A 53 -6.77 8.59 18.95
C THR A 53 -6.43 9.95 18.35
N LYS A 54 -5.33 10.05 17.62
CA LYS A 54 -4.86 11.30 17.05
C LYS A 54 -4.26 11.04 15.67
N ILE A 55 -4.70 11.86 14.71
CA ILE A 55 -4.17 11.86 13.35
C ILE A 55 -3.83 13.31 13.01
N GLU A 56 -2.61 13.55 12.56
CA GLU A 56 -2.18 14.87 12.09
C GLU A 56 -1.85 14.81 10.60
N VAL A 57 -2.34 15.79 9.86
CA VAL A 57 -2.02 15.96 8.44
C VAL A 57 -1.42 17.34 8.26
N ILE A 58 -0.21 17.40 7.74
CA ILE A 58 0.51 18.65 7.53
C ILE A 58 0.83 18.81 6.04
N LEU A 59 0.41 19.92 5.47
CA LEU A 59 0.80 20.32 4.12
C LEU A 59 1.98 21.27 4.24
N HIS A 60 3.13 20.83 3.73
CA HIS A 60 4.34 21.63 3.78
C HIS A 60 4.44 22.61 2.61
N LYS A 61 5.27 23.66 2.78
CA LYS A 61 5.45 24.68 1.74
C LYS A 61 6.04 24.14 0.44
N ASP A 62 6.80 23.05 0.53
CA ASP A 62 7.41 22.39 -0.64
C ASP A 62 6.42 21.48 -1.39
N GLN A 63 5.13 21.52 -1.01
CA GLN A 63 4.06 20.71 -1.55
C GLN A 63 4.11 19.23 -1.15
N SER A 64 4.94 18.87 -0.18
CA SER A 64 4.87 17.55 0.43
C SER A 64 3.76 17.49 1.48
N ILE A 65 3.33 16.27 1.78
CA ILE A 65 2.34 16.00 2.82
C ILE A 65 2.93 15.04 3.85
N GLU A 66 2.65 15.32 5.11
CA GLU A 66 3.04 14.46 6.22
C GLU A 66 1.78 13.99 6.94
N VAL A 67 1.69 12.70 7.18
CA VAL A 67 0.58 12.09 7.94
C VAL A 67 1.18 11.34 9.12
N THR A 68 0.73 11.68 10.32
CA THR A 68 1.19 11.05 11.56
C THR A 68 -0.01 10.57 12.36
N ASP A 69 0.08 9.36 12.88
CA ASP A 69 -0.88 8.86 13.85
C ASP A 69 -0.17 8.29 15.08
N ASN A 70 -0.93 8.12 16.15
CA ASN A 70 -0.45 7.52 17.39
C ASN A 70 -0.90 6.07 17.56
N GLY A 71 -1.15 5.37 16.47
CA GLY A 71 -1.56 3.98 16.46
C GLY A 71 -0.43 2.99 16.76
N ARG A 72 -0.65 1.73 16.42
CA ARG A 72 0.27 0.63 16.72
C ARG A 72 1.59 0.70 15.95
N GLY A 73 1.58 1.41 14.82
CA GLY A 73 2.69 1.34 13.88
C GLY A 73 2.69 0.06 13.06
N ILE A 74 3.72 -0.10 12.24
CA ILE A 74 3.91 -1.30 11.42
C ILE A 74 4.87 -2.22 12.16
N PRO A 75 4.53 -3.53 12.32
CA PRO A 75 5.44 -4.46 12.97
C PRO A 75 6.81 -4.52 12.29
N GLY A 76 7.88 -4.59 13.09
CA GLY A 76 9.25 -4.70 12.58
C GLY A 76 9.79 -6.11 12.54
N ASP A 77 9.03 -7.10 13.03
CA ASP A 77 9.46 -8.49 13.06
C ASP A 77 9.44 -9.13 11.67
N LYS A 78 10.16 -10.23 11.53
CA LYS A 78 10.31 -10.94 10.26
C LYS A 78 9.00 -11.59 9.84
N HIS A 79 8.58 -11.35 8.60
CA HIS A 79 7.39 -12.01 8.07
C HIS A 79 7.70 -13.46 7.69
N PRO A 80 6.89 -14.43 8.12
CA PRO A 80 7.20 -15.85 7.93
C PRO A 80 7.24 -16.29 6.46
N LYS A 81 6.48 -15.64 5.58
CA LYS A 81 6.42 -16.02 4.16
C LYS A 81 7.52 -15.41 3.31
N THR A 82 7.98 -14.20 3.64
CA THR A 82 8.95 -13.49 2.81
C THR A 82 10.38 -13.55 3.37
N GLY A 83 10.53 -13.80 4.66
CA GLY A 83 11.82 -13.72 5.36
C GLY A 83 12.30 -12.27 5.57
N LEU A 84 11.57 -11.29 5.08
CA LEU A 84 11.85 -9.87 5.26
C LEU A 84 11.16 -9.36 6.53
N SER A 85 11.57 -8.20 7.04
CA SER A 85 10.81 -7.55 8.10
C SER A 85 9.38 -7.26 7.62
N THR A 86 8.42 -7.25 8.53
CA THR A 86 7.04 -6.94 8.17
C THR A 86 6.95 -5.54 7.55
N LEU A 87 7.71 -4.58 8.06
CA LEU A 87 7.78 -3.22 7.49
C LEU A 87 8.23 -3.26 6.03
N GLU A 88 9.32 -3.96 5.73
CA GLU A 88 9.80 -4.08 4.36
C GLU A 88 8.80 -4.80 3.46
N THR A 89 8.16 -5.85 3.98
CA THR A 89 7.16 -6.61 3.24
C THR A 89 5.98 -5.75 2.82
N VAL A 90 5.40 -4.94 3.73
CA VAL A 90 4.22 -4.13 3.39
C VAL A 90 4.55 -2.99 2.41
N LEU A 91 5.80 -2.57 2.35
CA LEU A 91 6.23 -1.51 1.44
C LEU A 91 6.72 -2.02 0.08
N THR A 92 7.05 -3.30 -0.05
CA THR A 92 7.68 -3.83 -1.26
C THR A 92 6.94 -4.99 -1.91
N VAL A 93 5.99 -5.60 -1.22
CA VAL A 93 5.21 -6.72 -1.75
C VAL A 93 3.79 -6.26 -2.02
N LEU A 94 3.39 -6.34 -3.29
CA LEU A 94 2.06 -5.93 -3.71
C LEU A 94 0.99 -6.77 -3.01
N HIS A 95 -0.08 -6.11 -2.55
CA HIS A 95 -1.17 -6.72 -1.79
C HIS A 95 -0.76 -7.34 -0.45
N ALA A 96 0.34 -6.88 0.14
CA ALA A 96 0.69 -7.21 1.52
C ALA A 96 -0.01 -6.24 2.47
N GLY A 97 -0.43 -6.73 3.63
CA GLY A 97 -1.05 -5.90 4.66
C GLY A 97 -2.05 -6.65 5.52
N GLY A 98 -2.57 -5.99 6.52
CA GLY A 98 -3.49 -6.55 7.49
C GLY A 98 -4.97 -6.45 7.13
N LYS A 99 -5.33 -6.02 5.92
CA LYS A 99 -6.70 -5.70 5.51
C LYS A 99 -7.38 -6.77 4.66
N PHE A 100 -6.70 -7.89 4.41
CA PHE A 100 -7.23 -8.97 3.55
C PHE A 100 -7.91 -10.09 4.33
N GLY A 101 -8.19 -9.88 5.60
CA GLY A 101 -8.82 -10.86 6.47
C GLY A 101 -7.96 -11.16 7.69
N GLY A 102 -8.41 -12.08 8.53
CA GLY A 102 -7.70 -12.45 9.73
C GLY A 102 -7.81 -11.41 10.83
N GLY A 103 -6.70 -11.09 11.48
CA GLY A 103 -6.69 -10.34 12.73
C GLY A 103 -6.32 -8.87 12.66
N GLY A 104 -6.00 -8.34 11.49
CA GLY A 104 -5.50 -6.98 11.38
C GLY A 104 -6.56 -5.91 11.60
N TYR A 105 -7.61 -5.95 10.77
CA TYR A 105 -8.70 -4.98 10.81
C TYR A 105 -10.05 -5.66 10.61
N LYS A 106 -11.01 -5.31 11.45
CA LYS A 106 -12.41 -5.74 11.31
C LYS A 106 -13.18 -4.85 10.35
N VAL A 107 -12.81 -3.57 10.30
CA VAL A 107 -13.36 -2.56 9.39
C VAL A 107 -12.19 -1.77 8.84
N SER A 108 -12.16 -1.55 7.53
CA SER A 108 -11.12 -0.74 6.91
C SER A 108 -11.65 0.05 5.73
N SER A 109 -11.05 1.21 5.45
CA SER A 109 -11.35 2.05 4.31
C SER A 109 -10.44 1.76 3.12
N GLY A 110 -9.23 1.25 3.35
CA GLY A 110 -8.28 0.90 2.30
C GLY A 110 -8.30 -0.59 2.01
N LEU A 111 -9.06 -1.02 1.00
CA LEU A 111 -9.31 -2.44 0.75
C LEU A 111 -8.38 -3.09 -0.27
N HIS A 112 -7.64 -2.28 -1.05
CA HIS A 112 -6.90 -2.81 -2.20
C HIS A 112 -5.48 -3.30 -1.87
N GLY A 113 -4.92 -2.89 -0.73
CA GLY A 113 -3.56 -3.28 -0.34
C GLY A 113 -2.47 -2.71 -1.25
N VAL A 114 -2.73 -1.56 -1.87
CA VAL A 114 -1.79 -0.91 -2.80
C VAL A 114 -1.32 0.47 -2.32
N GLY A 115 -1.98 1.01 -1.31
CA GLY A 115 -1.58 2.27 -0.69
C GLY A 115 -0.40 2.09 0.22
#